data_8220c4b18f3af23555cfd307384ccf2d
#
_entry.id   8220c4b18f3af23555cfd307384ccf2d
#
_cell.length_a   1.000
_cell.length_b   1.000
_cell.length_c   1.000
_cell.angle_alpha   90.00
_cell.angle_beta   90.00
_cell.angle_gamma   90.00
#
_symmetry.space_group_name_H-M   'P 1'
#
loop_
_entity.id
_entity.type
_entity.pdbx_description
1 polymer ?
#
loop_
_entity_poly.entity_id
_entity_poly.type
_entity_poly.pdbx_seq_one_letter_code
_entity_poly.pdbx_strand_id
1 'polypeptide(L)'
;MNYWGPDDGRTWSPDDDETVVMPAVPREIRSHRAGRGGRRRPATPPERPGPQPQHADGPVRKTVRGVGEVLITCGLIVLLFAGYEVFGKQIVINRQQDRYSQQLEQAWKKPPQKAEDAPPLPGQALARLYIPRFGIKLIVVQGVSPEDIRNAPGHYPDSAMPGQIGNFAVAGHREDAIFPRNFDKLRIGDDIIVQTRTSWFIYRTYQQQIVDPHQVDVVNPVPGEPADAKPTKALVTLTTCNPWWDNYQRLIYHGKLVRQMPTADGVPKELGG
;
A
#
# COMPACT_ATOMS: atom_id res chain seq x y z
N MET A 1 13.77 -26.18 22.94
CA MET A 1 12.88 -27.37 23.01
C MET A 1 12.19 -27.47 21.67
N ASN A 2 12.59 -28.50 20.90
CA ASN A 2 12.12 -28.81 19.56
C ASN A 2 10.76 -29.47 19.61
N TYR A 3 9.86 -29.08 18.64
CA TYR A 3 8.86 -30.02 18.13
C TYR A 3 8.65 -29.75 16.65
N TRP A 4 9.26 -30.62 15.84
CA TRP A 4 8.91 -30.88 14.46
C TRP A 4 7.90 -32.05 14.46
N GLY A 5 6.77 -31.90 13.78
CA GLY A 5 5.85 -32.98 13.43
C GLY A 5 5.89 -33.18 11.90
N PRO A 6 5.67 -34.40 11.39
CA PRO A 6 6.07 -34.79 10.04
C PRO A 6 5.10 -34.29 8.95
N ASP A 7 5.73 -34.02 7.83
CA ASP A 7 5.23 -33.66 6.51
C ASP A 7 4.48 -34.87 5.89
N ASP A 8 3.14 -34.82 5.82
CA ASP A 8 2.35 -35.78 5.05
C ASP A 8 2.11 -35.24 3.64
N GLY A 9 3.04 -35.56 2.76
CA GLY A 9 2.91 -35.32 1.33
C GLY A 9 1.70 -36.05 0.74
N ARG A 10 0.59 -35.35 0.56
CA ARG A 10 -0.52 -35.77 -0.31
C ARG A 10 -0.66 -34.78 -1.45
N THR A 11 -0.21 -35.18 -2.60
CA THR A 11 -0.53 -34.57 -3.88
C THR A 11 -2.01 -34.81 -4.18
N TRP A 12 -2.75 -33.74 -4.38
CA TRP A 12 -4.14 -33.77 -4.82
C TRP A 12 -4.19 -34.16 -6.30
N SER A 13 -4.94 -35.24 -6.63
CA SER A 13 -5.23 -35.68 -8.00
C SER A 13 -6.70 -35.39 -8.32
N PRO A 14 -7.05 -34.91 -9.54
CA PRO A 14 -8.41 -34.51 -9.90
C PRO A 14 -9.40 -35.64 -10.21
N ASP A 15 -9.03 -36.93 -10.04
CA ASP A 15 -9.81 -38.07 -10.55
C ASP A 15 -10.58 -38.89 -9.48
N ASP A 16 -10.71 -38.41 -8.24
CA ASP A 16 -11.47 -39.10 -7.19
C ASP A 16 -12.92 -38.58 -7.11
N ASP A 17 -13.70 -38.87 -8.16
CA ASP A 17 -15.16 -38.68 -8.16
C ASP A 17 -15.82 -40.01 -7.65
N GLU A 18 -15.73 -40.23 -6.33
CA GLU A 18 -16.42 -41.35 -5.68
C GLU A 18 -17.89 -41.00 -5.43
N THR A 19 -18.72 -41.44 -6.36
CA THR A 19 -20.17 -41.40 -6.24
C THR A 19 -20.62 -42.27 -5.06
N VAL A 20 -21.02 -41.66 -3.96
CA VAL A 20 -21.59 -42.37 -2.81
C VAL A 20 -22.96 -42.95 -3.20
N VAL A 21 -23.00 -44.27 -3.48
CA VAL A 21 -24.21 -45.02 -3.71
C VAL A 21 -24.88 -45.29 -2.36
N MET A 22 -26.06 -44.70 -2.12
CA MET A 22 -26.87 -45.00 -0.95
C MET A 22 -27.46 -46.42 -1.08
N PRO A 23 -27.42 -47.24 -0.03
CA PRO A 23 -28.02 -48.57 -0.05
C PRO A 23 -29.55 -48.51 -0.09
N ALA A 24 -30.13 -49.31 -0.99
CA ALA A 24 -31.58 -49.43 -1.14
C ALA A 24 -32.25 -50.06 0.11
N VAL A 25 -33.32 -49.43 0.57
CA VAL A 25 -34.14 -49.91 1.67
C VAL A 25 -34.96 -51.14 1.20
N PRO A 26 -34.93 -52.30 1.89
CA PRO A 26 -35.73 -53.47 1.54
C PRO A 26 -37.23 -53.21 1.71
N ARG A 27 -38.01 -53.45 0.67
CA ARG A 27 -39.48 -53.49 0.77
C ARG A 27 -39.90 -54.82 1.42
N GLU A 28 -40.33 -54.79 2.63
CA GLU A 28 -41.10 -55.91 3.26
C GLU A 28 -42.46 -56.01 2.61
N ILE A 29 -42.66 -57.10 1.91
CA ILE A 29 -43.99 -57.52 1.39
C ILE A 29 -44.74 -58.23 2.56
N ARG A 30 -45.66 -57.56 3.23
CA ARG A 30 -46.61 -58.20 4.12
C ARG A 30 -47.82 -58.57 3.32
N SER A 31 -47.99 -59.86 3.11
CA SER A 31 -49.22 -60.48 2.69
C SER A 31 -50.32 -60.41 3.81
N HIS A 32 -51.41 -59.71 3.58
CA HIS A 32 -52.57 -59.75 4.45
C HIS A 32 -53.72 -60.48 3.78
N ARG A 33 -54.06 -61.52 4.45
CA ARG A 33 -55.15 -62.43 4.37
C ARG A 33 -56.49 -61.71 4.25
N ALA A 34 -57.34 -62.20 3.30
CA ALA A 34 -58.72 -61.77 3.08
C ALA A 34 -59.57 -61.98 4.30
N GLY A 35 -60.25 -60.95 4.76
CA GLY A 35 -61.30 -60.97 5.81
C GLY A 35 -62.58 -60.23 5.36
N ARG A 36 -63.66 -60.92 5.35
CA ARG A 36 -65.04 -60.62 5.05
C ARG A 36 -65.58 -59.23 5.29
N GLY A 37 -66.28 -58.71 4.32
CA GLY A 37 -67.51 -57.99 4.27
C GLY A 37 -67.90 -57.01 5.39
N GLY A 38 -67.71 -55.73 5.14
CA GLY A 38 -68.32 -54.61 5.80
C GLY A 38 -68.45 -53.47 4.83
N ARG A 39 -69.64 -53.03 4.46
CA ARG A 39 -69.91 -51.87 3.66
C ARG A 39 -69.32 -50.65 4.36
N ARG A 40 -68.08 -50.22 3.93
CA ARG A 40 -67.54 -48.96 4.36
C ARG A 40 -68.10 -47.85 3.48
N ARG A 41 -68.66 -46.81 4.12
CA ARG A 41 -69.00 -45.55 3.52
C ARG A 41 -67.71 -44.98 2.82
N PRO A 42 -67.86 -44.31 1.68
CA PRO A 42 -66.72 -43.64 1.04
C PRO A 42 -66.16 -42.63 2.00
N ALA A 43 -64.83 -42.73 2.29
CA ALA A 43 -64.15 -41.74 3.03
C ALA A 43 -64.05 -40.45 2.15
N THR A 44 -64.53 -39.35 2.68
CA THR A 44 -64.36 -38.05 2.12
C THR A 44 -62.79 -37.78 1.93
N PRO A 45 -62.37 -37.36 0.77
CA PRO A 45 -60.95 -36.99 0.60
C PRO A 45 -60.52 -35.90 1.59
N PRO A 46 -59.33 -35.94 2.13
CA PRO A 46 -58.84 -34.87 3.02
C PRO A 46 -58.94 -33.55 2.29
N GLU A 47 -59.68 -32.62 2.86
CA GLU A 47 -59.71 -31.22 2.38
C GLU A 47 -58.30 -30.70 2.28
N ARG A 48 -57.86 -30.20 1.10
CA ARG A 48 -56.61 -29.49 0.93
C ARG A 48 -56.67 -28.30 1.85
N PRO A 49 -55.62 -28.04 2.65
CA PRO A 49 -55.52 -26.81 3.43
C PRO A 49 -55.76 -25.62 2.49
N GLY A 50 -56.78 -24.85 2.78
CA GLY A 50 -57.06 -23.63 2.05
C GLY A 50 -55.86 -22.71 2.07
N PRO A 51 -55.73 -21.82 1.09
CA PRO A 51 -54.62 -20.86 1.06
C PRO A 51 -54.59 -20.11 2.39
N GLN A 52 -53.46 -20.23 3.10
CA GLN A 52 -53.26 -19.48 4.34
C GLN A 52 -53.39 -17.98 4.03
N PRO A 53 -54.10 -17.22 4.83
CA PRO A 53 -54.23 -15.79 4.63
C PRO A 53 -52.84 -15.18 4.66
N GLN A 54 -52.37 -14.70 3.51
CA GLN A 54 -51.16 -13.88 3.44
C GLN A 54 -51.51 -12.60 4.22
N HIS A 55 -50.91 -12.44 5.41
CA HIS A 55 -51.03 -11.21 6.16
C HIS A 55 -50.45 -10.09 5.29
N ALA A 56 -51.32 -9.31 4.68
CA ALA A 56 -50.92 -8.11 3.95
C ALA A 56 -50.16 -7.20 4.93
N ASP A 57 -48.90 -6.89 4.59
CA ASP A 57 -48.09 -6.00 5.41
C ASP A 57 -48.81 -4.67 5.58
N GLY A 58 -49.17 -4.33 6.83
CA GLY A 58 -49.79 -3.06 7.14
C GLY A 58 -48.90 -1.86 6.74
N PRO A 59 -49.45 -0.66 6.54
CA PRO A 59 -48.72 0.50 6.08
C PRO A 59 -47.50 0.83 6.98
N VAL A 60 -47.62 0.66 8.28
CA VAL A 60 -46.53 0.87 9.24
C VAL A 60 -45.34 -0.07 8.98
N ARG A 61 -45.60 -1.36 8.70
CA ARG A 61 -44.55 -2.33 8.43
C ARG A 61 -43.82 -2.04 7.12
N LYS A 62 -44.53 -1.58 6.10
CA LYS A 62 -43.93 -1.14 4.82
C LYS A 62 -43.06 0.07 5.02
N THR A 63 -43.49 1.05 5.82
CA THR A 63 -42.70 2.25 6.13
C THR A 63 -41.44 1.89 6.91
N VAL A 64 -41.55 1.05 7.96
CA VAL A 64 -40.40 0.61 8.77
C VAL A 64 -39.38 -0.14 7.89
N ARG A 65 -39.87 -1.01 7.00
CA ARG A 65 -39.02 -1.74 6.06
C ARG A 65 -38.32 -0.78 5.09
N GLY A 66 -39.03 0.18 4.49
CA GLY A 66 -38.46 1.16 3.59
C GLY A 66 -37.40 2.05 4.28
N VAL A 67 -37.65 2.50 5.49
CA VAL A 67 -36.65 3.23 6.29
C VAL A 67 -35.44 2.35 6.59
N GLY A 68 -35.65 1.07 6.95
CA GLY A 68 -34.56 0.13 7.18
C GLY A 68 -33.70 -0.09 5.94
N GLU A 69 -34.31 -0.25 4.77
CA GLU A 69 -33.60 -0.38 3.48
C GLU A 69 -32.75 0.85 3.15
N VAL A 70 -33.30 2.06 3.37
CA VAL A 70 -32.56 3.32 3.17
C VAL A 70 -31.37 3.42 4.14
N LEU A 71 -31.57 3.10 5.41
CA LEU A 71 -30.50 3.15 6.41
C LEU A 71 -29.38 2.13 6.10
N ILE A 72 -29.73 0.93 5.65
CA ILE A 72 -28.74 -0.08 5.23
C ILE A 72 -27.95 0.43 4.03
N THR A 73 -28.63 1.00 3.05
CA THR A 73 -27.98 1.55 1.84
C THR A 73 -27.05 2.70 2.21
N CYS A 74 -27.50 3.65 3.04
CA CYS A 74 -26.65 4.74 3.52
C CYS A 74 -25.45 4.21 4.32
N GLY A 75 -25.66 3.23 5.20
CA GLY A 75 -24.58 2.59 5.95
C GLY A 75 -23.55 1.92 5.05
N LEU A 76 -24.00 1.23 4.00
CA LEU A 76 -23.12 0.61 3.01
C LEU A 76 -22.30 1.66 2.23
N ILE A 77 -22.94 2.75 1.81
CA ILE A 77 -22.24 3.86 1.12
C ILE A 77 -21.16 4.45 2.01
N VAL A 78 -21.46 4.72 3.29
CA VAL A 78 -20.48 5.24 4.25
C VAL A 78 -19.32 4.26 4.45
N LEU A 79 -19.60 2.96 4.57
CA LEU A 79 -18.56 1.93 4.69
C LEU A 79 -17.67 1.84 3.45
N LEU A 80 -18.26 1.90 2.25
CA LEU A 80 -17.52 1.89 0.99
C LEU A 80 -16.68 3.16 0.84
N PHE A 81 -17.21 4.32 1.24
CA PHE A 81 -16.48 5.57 1.24
C PHE A 81 -15.31 5.54 2.24
N ALA A 82 -15.52 5.06 3.46
CA ALA A 82 -14.46 4.88 4.45
C ALA A 82 -13.37 3.91 3.95
N GLY A 83 -13.77 2.79 3.34
CA GLY A 83 -12.83 1.86 2.70
C GLY A 83 -12.03 2.51 1.57
N TYR A 84 -12.67 3.33 0.73
CA TYR A 84 -11.99 4.09 -0.32
C TYR A 84 -11.00 5.11 0.25
N GLU A 85 -11.37 5.86 1.30
CA GLU A 85 -10.45 6.84 1.94
C GLU A 85 -9.23 6.17 2.57
N VAL A 86 -9.40 4.98 3.15
CA VAL A 86 -8.29 4.26 3.81
C VAL A 86 -7.39 3.55 2.81
N PHE A 87 -7.95 2.88 1.80
CA PHE A 87 -7.17 2.01 0.89
C PHE A 87 -6.98 2.59 -0.51
N GLY A 88 -7.89 3.44 -0.98
CA GLY A 88 -7.88 3.93 -2.37
C GLY A 88 -6.66 4.79 -2.67
N LYS A 89 -6.28 5.68 -1.77
CA LYS A 89 -5.10 6.56 -1.94
C LYS A 89 -3.82 5.75 -2.04
N GLN A 90 -3.66 4.74 -1.19
CA GLN A 90 -2.49 3.85 -1.21
C GLN A 90 -2.35 3.13 -2.56
N ILE A 91 -3.45 2.64 -3.13
CA ILE A 91 -3.45 1.95 -4.42
C ILE A 91 -3.04 2.90 -5.55
N VAL A 92 -3.52 4.14 -5.53
CA VAL A 92 -3.17 5.15 -6.56
C VAL A 92 -1.68 5.48 -6.49
N ILE A 93 -1.15 5.74 -5.29
CA ILE A 93 0.26 6.07 -5.09
C ILE A 93 1.14 4.89 -5.50
N ASN A 94 0.81 3.67 -5.08
CA ASN A 94 1.58 2.47 -5.47
C ASN A 94 1.63 2.29 -6.99
N ARG A 95 0.49 2.42 -7.69
CA ARG A 95 0.45 2.35 -9.16
C ARG A 95 1.30 3.43 -9.83
N GLN A 96 1.32 4.62 -9.28
CA GLN A 96 2.15 5.71 -9.81
C GLN A 96 3.63 5.45 -9.55
N GLN A 97 3.99 4.94 -8.37
CA GLN A 97 5.35 4.51 -8.05
C GLN A 97 5.83 3.39 -8.98
N ASP A 98 4.97 2.44 -9.33
CA ASP A 98 5.28 1.40 -10.31
C ASP A 98 5.56 1.99 -11.70
N ARG A 99 4.76 2.96 -12.15
CA ARG A 99 4.99 3.67 -13.42
C ARG A 99 6.33 4.42 -13.41
N TYR A 100 6.63 5.15 -12.34
CA TYR A 100 7.91 5.82 -12.18
C TYR A 100 9.07 4.83 -12.16
N SER A 101 8.92 3.69 -11.49
CA SER A 101 9.94 2.63 -11.50
C SER A 101 10.21 2.12 -12.91
N GLN A 102 9.15 1.85 -13.70
CA GLN A 102 9.28 1.43 -15.10
C GLN A 102 9.97 2.50 -15.97
N GLN A 103 9.60 3.77 -15.81
CA GLN A 103 10.24 4.89 -16.52
C GLN A 103 11.73 4.96 -16.20
N LEU A 104 12.07 4.88 -14.90
CA LEU A 104 13.44 4.90 -14.44
C LEU A 104 14.26 3.73 -15.01
N GLU A 105 13.71 2.52 -14.98
CA GLU A 105 14.36 1.33 -15.55
C GLU A 105 14.55 1.44 -17.06
N GLN A 106 13.57 1.97 -17.78
CA GLN A 106 13.70 2.21 -19.22
C GLN A 106 14.77 3.26 -19.52
N ALA A 107 14.81 4.35 -18.73
CA ALA A 107 15.86 5.35 -18.84
C ALA A 107 17.26 4.77 -18.56
N TRP A 108 17.36 3.88 -17.57
CA TRP A 108 18.62 3.24 -17.21
C TRP A 108 19.13 2.22 -18.24
N LYS A 109 18.24 1.62 -19.04
CA LYS A 109 18.60 0.70 -20.13
C LYS A 109 19.19 1.42 -21.36
N LYS A 110 18.90 2.70 -21.54
CA LYS A 110 19.46 3.48 -22.65
C LYS A 110 20.95 3.71 -22.42
N PRO A 111 21.79 3.64 -23.47
CA PRO A 111 23.21 3.98 -23.31
C PRO A 111 23.36 5.44 -22.88
N PRO A 112 24.40 5.77 -22.08
CA PRO A 112 24.65 7.15 -21.66
C PRO A 112 24.82 8.05 -22.88
N GLN A 113 23.97 9.07 -22.99
CA GLN A 113 24.15 10.12 -23.97
C GLN A 113 24.98 11.24 -23.29
N LYS A 114 25.88 11.89 -24.04
CA LYS A 114 26.74 12.99 -23.52
C LYS A 114 25.96 14.17 -22.87
N ALA A 115 24.63 14.19 -23.01
CA ALA A 115 23.72 15.17 -22.39
C ALA A 115 23.16 14.70 -21.04
N GLU A 116 23.60 13.58 -20.50
CA GLU A 116 23.02 12.95 -19.29
C GLU A 116 23.48 13.55 -17.95
N ASP A 117 24.32 14.57 -17.99
CA ASP A 117 24.61 15.36 -16.79
C ASP A 117 23.52 16.40 -16.49
N ALA A 118 22.53 16.54 -17.37
CA ALA A 118 21.37 17.38 -17.11
C ALA A 118 20.34 16.62 -16.23
N PRO A 119 19.82 17.26 -15.18
CA PRO A 119 18.76 16.65 -14.37
C PRO A 119 17.53 16.35 -15.23
N PRO A 120 16.75 15.31 -14.88
CA PRO A 120 15.49 15.04 -15.56
C PRO A 120 14.55 16.24 -15.56
N LEU A 121 13.61 16.27 -16.50
CA LEU A 121 12.56 17.30 -16.51
C LEU A 121 11.64 17.16 -15.27
N PRO A 122 11.01 18.26 -14.83
CA PRO A 122 10.06 18.21 -13.73
C PRO A 122 9.04 17.07 -13.88
N GLY A 123 8.73 16.38 -12.79
CA GLY A 123 7.85 15.23 -12.76
C GLY A 123 8.44 13.92 -13.29
N GLN A 124 9.65 13.91 -13.84
CA GLN A 124 10.31 12.67 -14.29
C GLN A 124 11.05 11.97 -13.16
N ALA A 125 11.12 10.64 -13.24
CA ALA A 125 11.83 9.81 -12.27
C ALA A 125 13.34 10.07 -12.32
N LEU A 126 13.95 10.30 -11.14
CA LEU A 126 15.35 10.66 -10.98
C LEU A 126 16.18 9.54 -10.34
N ALA A 127 15.72 9.02 -9.21
CA ALA A 127 16.46 8.06 -8.39
C ALA A 127 15.52 7.18 -7.58
N ARG A 128 16.04 6.09 -6.99
CA ARG A 128 15.33 5.33 -5.95
C ARG A 128 15.84 5.71 -4.57
N LEU A 129 14.91 5.97 -3.67
CA LEU A 129 15.16 6.27 -2.27
C LEU A 129 14.75 5.06 -1.42
N TYR A 130 15.64 4.64 -0.54
CA TYR A 130 15.37 3.60 0.44
C TYR A 130 15.63 4.13 1.85
N ILE A 131 14.74 3.78 2.77
CA ILE A 131 14.94 4.04 4.20
C ILE A 131 14.63 2.73 4.94
N PRO A 132 15.65 1.91 5.20
CA PRO A 132 15.49 0.53 5.70
C PRO A 132 14.67 0.44 6.99
N ARG A 133 14.83 1.43 7.87
CA ARG A 133 14.08 1.50 9.14
C ARG A 133 12.56 1.38 8.98
N PHE A 134 12.01 1.86 7.88
CA PHE A 134 10.57 1.84 7.59
C PHE A 134 10.23 0.89 6.44
N GLY A 135 11.19 0.17 5.88
CA GLY A 135 10.98 -0.61 4.66
C GLY A 135 10.62 0.24 3.43
N ILE A 136 10.93 1.52 3.46
CA ILE A 136 10.63 2.46 2.36
C ILE A 136 11.48 2.13 1.14
N LYS A 137 10.81 2.03 -0.01
CA LYS A 137 11.39 1.99 -1.35
C LYS A 137 10.52 2.85 -2.27
N LEU A 138 10.98 4.04 -2.61
CA LEU A 138 10.24 5.03 -3.38
C LEU A 138 11.07 5.54 -4.56
N ILE A 139 10.40 5.96 -5.61
CA ILE A 139 11.03 6.73 -6.69
C ILE A 139 10.95 8.21 -6.34
N VAL A 140 12.09 8.88 -6.37
CA VAL A 140 12.20 10.34 -6.30
C VAL A 140 12.02 10.89 -7.70
N VAL A 141 11.18 11.91 -7.85
CA VAL A 141 10.99 12.65 -9.10
C VAL A 141 11.75 13.99 -9.05
N GLN A 142 12.01 14.57 -10.20
CA GLN A 142 12.52 15.93 -10.29
C GLN A 142 11.41 16.94 -10.04
N GLY A 143 11.65 17.94 -9.18
CA GLY A 143 10.70 18.99 -8.88
C GLY A 143 9.97 18.79 -7.54
N VAL A 144 9.49 19.90 -6.99
CA VAL A 144 8.77 19.96 -5.70
C VAL A 144 7.45 20.72 -5.81
N SER A 145 6.92 20.90 -7.02
CA SER A 145 5.60 21.47 -7.19
C SER A 145 4.53 20.53 -6.57
N PRO A 146 3.35 21.02 -6.22
CA PRO A 146 2.27 20.18 -5.70
C PRO A 146 1.92 19.00 -6.62
N GLU A 147 2.08 19.17 -7.94
CA GLU A 147 1.88 18.12 -8.93
C GLU A 147 2.98 17.06 -8.86
N ASP A 148 4.24 17.48 -8.76
CA ASP A 148 5.41 16.59 -8.72
C ASP A 148 5.37 15.70 -7.49
N ILE A 149 5.15 16.30 -6.30
CA ILE A 149 5.18 15.56 -5.03
C ILE A 149 3.88 14.86 -4.66
N ARG A 150 2.84 14.94 -5.49
CA ARG A 150 1.52 14.34 -5.19
C ARG A 150 1.57 12.86 -4.86
N ASN A 151 2.39 12.10 -5.60
CA ASN A 151 2.45 10.64 -5.50
C ASN A 151 3.89 10.11 -5.35
N ALA A 152 4.86 10.98 -5.14
CA ALA A 152 6.27 10.65 -5.02
C ALA A 152 7.00 11.70 -4.19
N PRO A 153 8.12 11.37 -3.52
CA PRO A 153 9.03 12.40 -3.03
C PRO A 153 9.70 13.11 -4.21
N GLY A 154 9.89 14.42 -4.10
CA GLY A 154 10.45 15.29 -5.13
C GLY A 154 11.79 15.87 -4.75
N HIS A 155 12.72 15.91 -5.70
CA HIS A 155 14.03 16.55 -5.56
C HIS A 155 13.90 18.06 -5.79
N TYR A 156 14.48 18.87 -4.91
CA TYR A 156 14.60 20.32 -5.10
C TYR A 156 15.52 20.61 -6.28
N PRO A 157 15.05 21.25 -7.38
CA PRO A 157 15.83 21.38 -8.62
C PRO A 157 17.19 22.09 -8.47
N ASP A 158 17.26 23.05 -7.54
CA ASP A 158 18.47 23.84 -7.30
C ASP A 158 19.43 23.19 -6.28
N SER A 159 19.09 22.00 -5.79
CA SER A 159 19.94 21.26 -4.85
C SER A 159 20.86 20.27 -5.58
N ALA A 160 21.89 19.77 -4.90
CA ALA A 160 22.86 18.87 -5.49
C ALA A 160 22.21 17.52 -5.90
N MET A 161 22.78 16.89 -6.94
CA MET A 161 22.39 15.53 -7.32
C MET A 161 22.94 14.49 -6.33
N PRO A 162 22.39 13.26 -6.29
CA PRO A 162 22.86 12.21 -5.38
C PRO A 162 24.38 12.00 -5.49
N GLY A 163 25.07 12.01 -4.36
CA GLY A 163 26.51 11.77 -4.26
C GLY A 163 27.39 12.98 -4.59
N GLN A 164 26.86 14.05 -5.14
CA GLN A 164 27.63 15.28 -5.37
C GLN A 164 27.92 16.01 -4.05
N ILE A 165 29.02 16.74 -4.02
CA ILE A 165 29.33 17.70 -2.94
C ILE A 165 28.23 18.76 -2.96
N GLY A 166 27.58 18.96 -1.82
CA GLY A 166 26.39 19.76 -1.66
C GLY A 166 25.30 18.97 -0.93
N ASN A 167 24.08 19.43 -1.02
CA ASN A 167 22.93 18.88 -0.31
C ASN A 167 21.91 18.34 -1.32
N PHE A 168 21.74 17.03 -1.43
CA PHE A 168 20.66 16.40 -2.18
C PHE A 168 19.38 16.53 -1.36
N ALA A 169 18.54 17.51 -1.66
CA ALA A 169 17.33 17.79 -0.89
C ALA A 169 16.08 17.19 -1.54
N VAL A 170 15.23 16.55 -0.72
CA VAL A 170 14.03 15.85 -1.14
C VAL A 170 12.86 16.23 -0.25
N ALA A 171 11.75 16.64 -0.85
CA ALA A 171 10.47 16.88 -0.18
C ALA A 171 9.52 15.70 -0.38
N GLY A 172 8.70 15.41 0.62
CA GLY A 172 7.63 14.40 0.49
C GLY A 172 6.52 14.64 1.49
N HIS A 173 5.30 14.23 1.12
CA HIS A 173 4.16 14.27 2.03
C HIS A 173 4.38 13.33 3.22
N ARG A 174 3.89 13.73 4.40
CA ARG A 174 3.90 12.87 5.59
C ARG A 174 2.63 12.06 5.64
N GLU A 175 2.60 10.99 4.86
CA GLU A 175 1.51 10.04 4.73
C GLU A 175 2.06 8.63 4.50
N ASP A 176 1.28 7.62 4.86
CA ASP A 176 1.76 6.22 4.93
C ASP A 176 2.36 5.68 3.62
N ALA A 177 2.00 6.27 2.48
CA ALA A 177 2.50 5.86 1.17
C ALA A 177 3.83 6.51 0.75
N ILE A 178 4.25 7.60 1.40
CA ILE A 178 5.48 8.35 1.09
C ILE A 178 6.37 8.37 2.34
N PHE A 179 6.24 9.38 3.20
CA PHE A 179 6.92 9.39 4.49
C PHE A 179 5.87 9.08 5.57
N PRO A 180 5.93 7.91 6.23
CA PRO A 180 4.85 7.45 7.10
C PRO A 180 4.61 8.39 8.28
N ARG A 181 3.42 8.32 8.87
CA ARG A 181 3.03 9.18 10.01
C ARG A 181 4.02 9.15 11.16
N ASN A 182 4.65 7.99 11.41
CA ASN A 182 5.69 7.78 12.40
C ASN A 182 7.11 8.09 11.90
N PHE A 183 7.27 8.88 10.83
CA PHE A 183 8.58 9.24 10.26
C PHE A 183 9.50 9.97 11.25
N ASP A 184 8.92 10.63 12.29
CA ASP A 184 9.65 11.20 13.42
C ASP A 184 10.47 10.18 14.23
N LYS A 185 10.25 8.88 14.00
CA LYS A 185 11.02 7.79 14.63
C LYS A 185 12.25 7.35 13.84
N LEU A 186 12.59 8.01 12.74
CA LEU A 186 13.91 7.87 12.12
C LEU A 186 14.96 8.37 13.12
N ARG A 187 16.02 7.60 13.33
CA ARG A 187 17.02 7.88 14.37
C ARG A 187 18.30 8.39 13.76
N ILE A 188 19.03 9.18 14.55
CA ILE A 188 20.42 9.48 14.23
C ILE A 188 21.20 8.16 14.14
N GLY A 189 21.95 8.01 13.04
CA GLY A 189 22.65 6.77 12.71
C GLY A 189 21.91 5.81 11.79
N ASP A 190 20.61 6.03 11.53
CA ASP A 190 19.89 5.26 10.52
C ASP A 190 20.35 5.67 9.10
N ASP A 191 20.26 4.72 8.17
CA ASP A 191 20.69 4.92 6.81
C ASP A 191 19.55 5.43 5.91
N ILE A 192 19.90 6.38 5.03
CA ILE A 192 19.13 6.86 3.89
C ILE A 192 19.94 6.47 2.66
N ILE A 193 19.36 5.67 1.76
CA ILE A 193 20.10 5.11 0.63
C ILE A 193 19.46 5.61 -0.66
N VAL A 194 20.27 6.12 -1.55
CA VAL A 194 19.84 6.59 -2.87
C VAL A 194 20.53 5.77 -3.95
N GLN A 195 19.72 5.20 -4.84
CA GLN A 195 20.21 4.46 -6.01
C GLN A 195 20.00 5.29 -7.27
N THR A 196 21.07 5.48 -8.00
CA THR A 196 21.06 5.95 -9.39
C THR A 196 21.36 4.79 -10.34
N ARG A 197 21.44 5.07 -11.63
CA ARG A 197 21.78 4.06 -12.63
C ARG A 197 23.12 3.37 -12.34
N THR A 198 24.11 4.13 -11.93
CA THR A 198 25.51 3.68 -11.83
C THR A 198 25.98 3.45 -10.42
N SER A 199 25.31 4.03 -9.43
CA SER A 199 25.85 4.08 -8.06
C SER A 199 24.77 3.99 -7.01
N TRP A 200 25.15 3.40 -5.87
CA TRP A 200 24.46 3.48 -4.60
C TRP A 200 25.17 4.51 -3.74
N PHE A 201 24.40 5.37 -3.10
CA PHE A 201 24.87 6.38 -2.15
C PHE A 201 24.24 6.10 -0.80
N ILE A 202 25.05 5.74 0.19
CA ILE A 202 24.62 5.43 1.54
C ILE A 202 24.91 6.65 2.41
N TYR A 203 23.87 7.34 2.84
CA TYR A 203 23.94 8.46 3.75
C TYR A 203 23.55 8.00 5.13
N ARG A 204 24.23 8.50 6.16
CA ARG A 204 23.90 8.25 7.56
C ARG A 204 23.33 9.50 8.19
N THR A 205 22.14 9.37 8.77
CA THR A 205 21.45 10.47 9.46
C THR A 205 22.30 10.98 10.62
N TYR A 206 22.54 12.29 10.67
CA TYR A 206 23.32 12.92 11.74
C TYR A 206 22.56 14.00 12.52
N GLN A 207 21.43 14.50 11.97
CA GLN A 207 20.63 15.55 12.58
C GLN A 207 19.16 15.37 12.24
N GLN A 208 18.31 15.64 13.23
CA GLN A 208 16.86 15.81 13.10
C GLN A 208 16.50 17.17 13.67
N GLN A 209 15.61 17.90 13.02
CA GLN A 209 15.09 19.16 13.53
C GLN A 209 13.64 19.40 13.08
N ILE A 210 12.94 20.21 13.86
CA ILE A 210 11.60 20.71 13.51
C ILE A 210 11.75 22.20 13.32
N VAL A 211 11.29 22.71 12.19
CA VAL A 211 11.49 24.11 11.79
C VAL A 211 10.19 24.73 11.30
N ASP A 212 10.18 26.07 11.21
CA ASP A 212 9.10 26.82 10.56
C ASP A 212 9.06 26.49 9.05
N PRO A 213 7.89 26.46 8.39
CA PRO A 213 7.78 26.23 6.95
C PRO A 213 8.56 27.20 6.07
N HIS A 214 8.84 28.41 6.57
CA HIS A 214 9.59 29.44 5.84
C HIS A 214 11.11 29.35 6.06
N GLN A 215 11.57 28.43 6.90
CA GLN A 215 13.01 28.21 7.11
C GLN A 215 13.57 27.37 5.96
N VAL A 216 13.94 28.06 4.88
CA VAL A 216 14.40 27.46 3.62
C VAL A 216 15.88 27.10 3.60
N ASP A 217 16.68 27.64 4.52
CA ASP A 217 18.13 27.37 4.64
C ASP A 217 18.46 25.90 4.92
N VAL A 218 17.48 25.12 5.40
CA VAL A 218 17.62 23.66 5.59
C VAL A 218 17.91 22.90 4.30
N VAL A 219 17.55 23.44 3.13
CA VAL A 219 17.82 22.84 1.82
C VAL A 219 19.00 23.47 1.08
N ASN A 220 19.65 24.49 1.67
CA ASN A 220 20.84 25.11 1.10
C ASN A 220 21.98 24.10 0.88
N PRO A 221 22.98 24.43 0.04
CA PRO A 221 24.15 23.58 -0.20
C PRO A 221 24.86 23.11 1.07
N VAL A 222 24.89 23.96 2.11
CA VAL A 222 25.25 23.63 3.48
C VAL A 222 24.04 23.94 4.36
N PRO A 223 23.32 22.93 4.87
CA PRO A 223 22.09 23.15 5.65
C PRO A 223 22.32 24.08 6.85
N GLY A 224 21.46 25.09 7.00
CA GLY A 224 21.54 26.08 8.07
C GLY A 224 22.53 27.21 7.82
N GLU A 225 23.25 27.21 6.70
CA GLU A 225 24.18 28.26 6.30
C GLU A 225 23.59 29.10 5.16
N PRO A 226 24.14 30.26 4.86
CA PRO A 226 23.73 31.07 3.71
C PRO A 226 23.81 30.30 2.39
N ALA A 227 23.00 30.67 1.40
CA ALA A 227 22.91 29.97 0.12
C ALA A 227 24.20 29.95 -0.70
N ASP A 228 25.09 30.89 -0.47
CA ASP A 228 26.41 30.99 -1.09
C ASP A 228 27.53 30.27 -0.32
N ALA A 229 27.21 29.64 0.79
CA ALA A 229 28.13 28.80 1.55
C ALA A 229 28.67 27.66 0.69
N LYS A 230 29.98 27.46 0.70
CA LYS A 230 30.67 26.46 -0.13
C LYS A 230 30.60 25.09 0.54
N PRO A 231 29.89 24.12 -0.03
CA PRO A 231 29.81 22.77 0.54
C PRO A 231 31.15 22.04 0.37
N THR A 232 31.49 21.21 1.36
CA THR A 232 32.68 20.36 1.35
C THR A 232 32.33 18.88 1.51
N LYS A 233 31.07 18.57 1.68
CA LYS A 233 30.54 17.19 1.92
C LYS A 233 29.34 16.93 1.03
N ALA A 234 29.15 15.67 0.68
CA ALA A 234 27.91 15.22 0.08
C ALA A 234 26.89 14.92 1.18
N LEU A 235 25.78 15.65 1.17
CA LEU A 235 24.72 15.59 2.16
C LEU A 235 23.40 15.18 1.51
N VAL A 236 22.47 14.70 2.32
CA VAL A 236 21.06 14.50 1.95
C VAL A 236 20.18 15.22 2.98
N THR A 237 19.11 15.84 2.51
CA THR A 237 18.08 16.42 3.36
C THR A 237 16.72 15.86 2.97
N LEU A 238 15.99 15.33 3.93
CA LEU A 238 14.59 14.93 3.75
C LEU A 238 13.70 15.94 4.48
N THR A 239 12.71 16.49 3.78
CA THR A 239 11.74 17.44 4.33
C THR A 239 10.34 16.92 4.25
N THR A 240 9.56 17.04 5.32
CA THR A 240 8.14 16.66 5.35
C THR A 240 7.35 17.51 6.33
N CYS A 241 6.02 17.42 6.28
CA CYS A 241 5.15 18.15 7.19
C CYS A 241 5.29 17.66 8.64
N ASN A 242 5.06 18.56 9.59
CA ASN A 242 4.97 18.26 11.02
C ASN A 242 3.93 19.14 11.70
N PRO A 243 3.07 18.60 12.57
CA PRO A 243 2.83 17.16 12.76
C PRO A 243 2.20 16.50 11.53
N TRP A 244 2.06 15.16 11.51
CA TRP A 244 1.54 14.43 10.35
C TRP A 244 0.10 14.77 9.97
N TRP A 245 -0.70 15.34 10.90
CA TRP A 245 -2.10 15.76 10.71
C TRP A 245 -2.26 17.23 10.36
N ASP A 246 -1.13 18.00 10.33
CA ASP A 246 -1.10 19.42 10.02
C ASP A 246 0.22 19.79 9.35
N ASN A 247 0.36 21.01 8.87
CA ASN A 247 1.53 21.45 8.13
C ASN A 247 2.17 22.73 8.64
N TYR A 248 1.90 23.13 9.88
CA TYR A 248 2.43 24.37 10.45
C TYR A 248 3.93 24.33 10.79
N GLN A 249 4.55 23.14 10.73
CA GLN A 249 6.00 22.95 10.86
C GLN A 249 6.53 22.02 9.77
N ARG A 250 7.84 21.89 9.71
CA ARG A 250 8.54 20.89 8.89
C ARG A 250 9.42 20.02 9.78
N LEU A 251 9.37 18.72 9.54
CA LEU A 251 10.31 17.74 10.09
C LEU A 251 11.41 17.54 9.05
N ILE A 252 12.64 17.76 9.48
CA ILE A 252 13.83 17.73 8.64
C ILE A 252 14.79 16.66 9.17
N TYR A 253 15.35 15.88 8.25
CA TYR A 253 16.46 14.99 8.53
C TYR A 253 17.63 15.32 7.61
N HIS A 254 18.81 15.42 8.19
CA HIS A 254 20.07 15.56 7.44
C HIS A 254 20.89 14.28 7.59
N GLY A 255 21.40 13.80 6.46
CA GLY A 255 22.34 12.69 6.37
C GLY A 255 23.62 13.08 5.68
N LYS A 256 24.72 12.45 6.05
CA LYS A 256 26.04 12.62 5.42
C LYS A 256 26.40 11.35 4.67
N LEU A 257 26.92 11.49 3.46
CA LEU A 257 27.44 10.36 2.68
C LEU A 257 28.56 9.67 3.45
N VAL A 258 28.38 8.38 3.69
CA VAL A 258 29.37 7.53 4.39
C VAL A 258 29.96 6.47 3.47
N ARG A 259 29.25 6.11 2.38
CA ARG A 259 29.72 5.14 1.40
C ARG A 259 29.03 5.33 0.06
N GLN A 260 29.81 5.16 -0.99
CA GLN A 260 29.35 5.04 -2.37
C GLN A 260 29.85 3.70 -2.92
N MET A 261 29.02 3.04 -3.74
CA MET A 261 29.45 1.84 -4.45
C MET A 261 28.77 1.75 -5.81
N PRO A 262 29.42 1.13 -6.82
CA PRO A 262 28.80 0.88 -8.12
C PRO A 262 27.55 -0.04 -7.98
N THR A 263 26.52 0.19 -8.81
CA THR A 263 25.36 -0.71 -8.88
C THR A 263 25.74 -2.09 -9.41
N ALA A 264 26.81 -2.18 -10.19
CA ALA A 264 27.34 -3.44 -10.71
C ALA A 264 27.88 -4.38 -9.61
N ASP A 265 28.24 -3.84 -8.44
CA ASP A 265 28.74 -4.62 -7.30
C ASP A 265 27.61 -5.26 -6.46
N GLY A 266 26.36 -5.12 -6.92
CA GLY A 266 25.19 -5.71 -6.28
C GLY A 266 24.44 -4.76 -5.35
N VAL A 267 23.65 -5.36 -4.44
CA VAL A 267 22.82 -4.62 -3.49
C VAL A 267 23.64 -4.33 -2.21
N PRO A 268 23.55 -3.11 -1.64
CA PRO A 268 24.22 -2.80 -0.39
C PRO A 268 23.75 -3.67 0.77
N LYS A 269 24.69 -4.06 1.65
CA LYS A 269 24.37 -4.87 2.85
C LYS A 269 23.30 -4.24 3.75
N GLU A 270 23.19 -2.94 3.75
CA GLU A 270 22.17 -2.18 4.49
C GLU A 270 20.74 -2.45 4.00
N LEU A 271 20.61 -3.05 2.82
CA LEU A 271 19.35 -3.52 2.22
C LEU A 271 19.22 -5.05 2.22
N GLY A 272 20.09 -5.77 2.93
CA GLY A 272 20.07 -7.23 3.03
C GLY A 272 20.79 -7.94 1.88
N GLY A 273 21.73 -7.27 1.22
CA GLY A 273 22.60 -7.82 0.17
C GLY A 273 23.80 -8.57 0.74
#